data_0fef8f8b11b5042dc9855472a944840b
#
_entry.id   0fef8f8b11b5042dc9855472a944840b
#
_cell.length_a   1.000
_cell.length_b   1.000
_cell.length_c   1.000
_cell.angle_alpha   90.00
_cell.angle_beta   90.00
_cell.angle_gamma   90.00
#
_symmetry.space_group_name_H-M   'P 1'
#
loop_
_entity.id
_entity.type
_entity.pdbx_description
1 polymer ?
#
loop_
_entity_poly.entity_id
_entity_poly.type
_entity_poly.pdbx_seq_one_letter_code
_entity_poly.pdbx_strand_id
1 'polypeptide(L)'
;SHYGSTVTNTLINSPGMQQAFLVLPKKDLELFLSANNLQQNDQVDNMVEIGSRLGMNFVIAGTITKKGSTITTAYKIASVARRGVIHKGQFTSSGERDLIHHVEKMSDSVIDVIRRSGR
;
A
#
# COMPACT_ATOMS: atom_id res chain seq x y z
N SER A 1 -5.54 -3.44 -12.23
CA SER A 1 -6.93 -3.10 -12.49
C SER A 1 -7.21 -1.64 -12.17
N HIS A 2 -8.32 -1.17 -12.68
CA HIS A 2 -8.82 0.18 -12.42
C HIS A 2 -8.91 0.47 -10.91
N TYR A 3 -9.42 -0.49 -10.15
CA TYR A 3 -9.59 -0.31 -8.70
C TYR A 3 -8.26 -0.31 -7.95
N GLY A 4 -7.29 -1.06 -8.43
CA GLY A 4 -5.95 -1.04 -7.86
C GLY A 4 -5.32 0.33 -7.95
N SER A 5 -5.45 0.97 -9.12
CA SER A 5 -4.98 2.35 -9.31
C SER A 5 -5.73 3.33 -8.42
N THR A 6 -7.04 3.15 -8.26
CA THR A 6 -7.85 4.00 -7.38
C THR A 6 -7.34 3.92 -5.94
N VAL A 7 -7.12 2.73 -5.42
CA VAL A 7 -6.61 2.55 -4.05
C VAL A 7 -5.24 3.20 -3.90
N THR A 8 -4.31 2.90 -4.81
CA THR A 8 -2.95 3.42 -4.76
C THR A 8 -2.94 4.94 -4.82
N ASN A 9 -3.66 5.52 -5.76
CA ASN A 9 -3.67 6.97 -5.92
C ASN A 9 -4.32 7.67 -4.73
N THR A 10 -5.41 7.11 -4.21
CA THR A 10 -6.09 7.68 -3.04
C THR A 10 -5.16 7.65 -1.81
N LEU A 11 -4.47 6.54 -1.61
CA LEU A 11 -3.57 6.39 -0.47
C LEU A 11 -2.37 7.35 -0.59
N ILE A 12 -1.72 7.40 -1.75
CA ILE A 12 -0.56 8.27 -1.98
C ILE A 12 -0.94 9.73 -1.81
N ASN A 13 -2.11 10.14 -2.29
CA ASN A 13 -2.53 11.53 -2.26
C ASN A 13 -3.25 11.92 -0.96
N SER A 14 -3.36 11.00 0.00
CA SER A 14 -3.96 11.30 1.29
C SER A 14 -3.13 12.38 2.01
N PRO A 15 -3.76 13.49 2.44
CA PRO A 15 -3.03 14.53 3.17
C PRO A 15 -2.33 14.01 4.42
N GLY A 16 -2.95 13.08 5.15
CA GLY A 16 -2.35 12.49 6.33
C GLY A 16 -1.08 11.72 6.01
N MET A 17 -1.10 10.94 4.93
CA MET A 17 0.08 10.19 4.49
C MET A 17 1.20 11.14 4.07
N GLN A 18 0.87 12.18 3.31
CA GLN A 18 1.84 13.16 2.84
C GLN A 18 2.49 13.93 3.99
N GLN A 19 1.73 14.21 5.04
CA GLN A 19 2.25 14.91 6.21
C GLN A 19 3.07 14.00 7.13
N ALA A 20 2.68 12.72 7.22
CA ALA A 20 3.31 11.78 8.14
C ALA A 20 4.59 11.17 7.60
N PHE A 21 4.68 10.99 6.28
CA PHE A 21 5.75 10.22 5.64
C PHE A 21 6.25 10.88 4.37
N LEU A 22 7.47 10.50 3.98
CA LEU A 22 7.97 10.74 2.65
C LEU A 22 7.44 9.60 1.76
N VAL A 23 6.43 9.89 0.96
CA VAL A 23 5.74 8.89 0.13
C VAL A 23 6.34 8.87 -1.26
N LEU A 24 6.78 7.69 -1.72
CA LEU A 24 7.34 7.54 -3.06
C LEU A 24 6.21 7.67 -4.10
N PRO A 25 6.33 8.58 -5.08
CA PRO A 25 5.33 8.69 -6.12
C PRO A 25 5.21 7.40 -6.94
N LYS A 26 3.99 7.08 -7.36
CA LYS A 26 3.70 5.86 -8.12
C LYS A 26 4.59 5.76 -9.38
N LYS A 27 4.77 6.86 -10.09
CA LYS A 27 5.57 6.88 -11.30
C LYS A 27 7.02 6.49 -11.01
N ASP A 28 7.59 6.97 -9.91
CA ASP A 28 8.97 6.65 -9.53
C ASP A 28 9.10 5.16 -9.19
N LEU A 29 8.11 4.60 -8.50
CA LEU A 29 8.10 3.17 -8.21
C LEU A 29 8.03 2.36 -9.50
N GLU A 30 7.14 2.72 -10.43
CA GLU A 30 7.00 2.01 -11.70
C GLU A 30 8.29 2.05 -12.51
N LEU A 31 8.97 3.20 -12.57
CA LEU A 31 10.24 3.34 -13.27
C LEU A 31 11.31 2.45 -12.64
N PHE A 32 11.38 2.40 -11.32
CA PHE A 32 12.33 1.55 -10.61
C PHE A 32 12.09 0.07 -10.92
N LEU A 33 10.83 -0.38 -10.81
CA LEU A 33 10.48 -1.78 -11.06
C LEU A 33 10.82 -2.18 -12.49
N SER A 34 10.49 -1.34 -13.46
CA SER A 34 10.78 -1.59 -14.87
C SER A 34 12.29 -1.66 -15.12
N ALA A 35 13.04 -0.70 -14.59
CA ALA A 35 14.49 -0.62 -14.79
C ALA A 35 15.23 -1.81 -14.19
N ASN A 36 14.68 -2.42 -13.13
CA ASN A 36 15.30 -3.53 -12.43
C ASN A 36 14.64 -4.87 -12.74
N ASN A 37 13.70 -4.89 -13.69
CA ASN A 37 12.98 -6.10 -14.11
C ASN A 37 12.30 -6.80 -12.93
N LEU A 38 11.69 -5.99 -12.05
CA LEU A 38 10.98 -6.47 -10.87
C LEU A 38 9.48 -6.29 -11.04
N GLN A 39 8.70 -7.14 -10.40
CA GLN A 39 7.25 -7.04 -10.35
C GLN A 39 6.78 -6.85 -8.92
N GLN A 40 5.80 -5.99 -8.74
CA GLN A 40 5.20 -5.78 -7.43
C GLN A 40 4.15 -6.85 -7.17
N ASN A 41 4.23 -7.48 -5.99
CA ASN A 41 3.19 -8.41 -5.51
C ASN A 41 3.14 -8.31 -3.98
N ASP A 42 2.28 -9.11 -3.35
CA ASP A 42 2.09 -9.08 -1.90
C ASP A 42 2.91 -10.13 -1.15
N GLN A 43 3.90 -10.75 -1.81
CA GLN A 43 4.82 -11.66 -1.14
C GLN A 43 5.81 -10.85 -0.30
N VAL A 44 5.95 -11.21 0.97
CA VAL A 44 6.73 -10.42 1.92
C VAL A 44 8.19 -10.27 1.49
N ASP A 45 8.79 -11.32 0.97
CA ASP A 45 10.19 -11.26 0.54
C ASP A 45 10.38 -10.26 -0.59
N ASN A 46 9.43 -10.21 -1.53
CA ASN A 46 9.46 -9.27 -2.63
C ASN A 46 9.26 -7.83 -2.15
N MET A 47 8.34 -7.63 -1.23
CA MET A 47 8.08 -6.31 -0.63
C MET A 47 9.34 -5.79 0.05
N VAL A 48 9.98 -6.63 0.86
CA VAL A 48 11.20 -6.27 1.59
C VAL A 48 12.35 -5.97 0.64
N GLU A 49 12.50 -6.76 -0.41
CA GLU A 49 13.56 -6.52 -1.40
C GLU A 49 13.37 -5.18 -2.11
N ILE A 50 12.17 -4.90 -2.59
CA ILE A 50 11.88 -3.63 -3.26
C ILE A 50 12.13 -2.45 -2.31
N GLY A 51 11.61 -2.55 -1.09
CA GLY A 51 11.79 -1.50 -0.09
C GLY A 51 13.25 -1.27 0.27
N SER A 52 13.99 -2.36 0.43
CA SER A 52 15.42 -2.28 0.75
C SER A 52 16.21 -1.58 -0.35
N ARG A 53 15.96 -1.95 -1.61
CA ARG A 53 16.66 -1.35 -2.75
C ARG A 53 16.33 0.12 -2.91
N LEU A 54 15.10 0.53 -2.58
CA LEU A 54 14.65 1.92 -2.66
C LEU A 54 15.02 2.75 -1.43
N GLY A 55 15.59 2.11 -0.40
CA GLY A 55 15.91 2.80 0.84
C GLY A 55 14.67 3.16 1.65
N MET A 56 13.57 2.43 1.49
CA MET A 56 12.33 2.66 2.20
C MET A 56 12.30 1.91 3.52
N ASN A 57 11.56 2.44 4.49
CA ASN A 57 11.40 1.80 5.79
C ASN A 57 10.21 0.84 5.83
N PHE A 58 9.17 1.15 5.06
CA PHE A 58 7.94 0.36 5.03
C PHE A 58 7.42 0.25 3.61
N VAL A 59 6.77 -0.87 3.32
CA VAL A 59 6.14 -1.12 2.02
C VAL A 59 4.71 -1.60 2.27
N ILE A 60 3.78 -1.07 1.48
CA ILE A 60 2.38 -1.49 1.52
C ILE A 60 2.06 -2.15 0.19
N ALA A 61 1.50 -3.35 0.24
CA ALA A 61 1.04 -4.05 -0.95
C ALA A 61 -0.30 -4.70 -0.66
N GLY A 62 -1.10 -4.90 -1.69
CA GLY A 62 -2.42 -5.48 -1.51
C GLY A 62 -2.97 -6.07 -2.78
N THR A 63 -4.14 -6.68 -2.65
CA THR A 63 -4.88 -7.27 -3.74
C THR A 63 -6.32 -6.78 -3.70
N ILE A 64 -6.94 -6.70 -4.87
CA ILE A 64 -8.33 -6.28 -4.99
C ILE A 64 -9.06 -7.32 -5.81
N THR A 65 -10.19 -7.77 -5.27
CA THR A 65 -11.06 -8.74 -5.91
C THR A 65 -12.45 -8.13 -6.04
N LYS A 66 -13.02 -8.15 -7.23
CA LYS A 66 -14.39 -7.72 -7.45
C LYS A 66 -15.28 -8.91 -7.70
N LYS A 67 -16.39 -8.98 -6.99
CA LYS A 67 -17.37 -10.05 -7.13
C LYS A 67 -18.75 -9.42 -7.12
N GLY A 68 -19.41 -9.37 -8.28
CA GLY A 68 -20.64 -8.61 -8.43
C GLY A 68 -20.38 -7.15 -8.21
N SER A 69 -21.12 -6.54 -7.29
CA SER A 69 -20.92 -5.13 -6.92
C SER A 69 -20.01 -4.96 -5.70
N THR A 70 -19.50 -6.06 -5.14
CA THR A 70 -18.64 -6.02 -3.94
C THR A 70 -17.17 -6.03 -4.32
N ILE A 71 -16.44 -5.06 -3.81
CA ILE A 71 -14.99 -4.94 -4.01
C ILE A 71 -14.33 -5.28 -2.68
N THR A 72 -13.49 -6.31 -2.67
CA THR A 72 -12.74 -6.71 -1.47
C THR A 72 -11.29 -6.27 -1.64
N THR A 73 -10.79 -5.52 -0.67
CA THR A 73 -9.41 -5.05 -0.64
C THR A 73 -8.71 -5.72 0.54
N ALA A 74 -7.59 -6.38 0.27
CA ALA A 74 -6.72 -6.93 1.32
C ALA A 74 -5.35 -6.29 1.16
N TYR A 75 -4.72 -5.91 2.27
CA TYR A 75 -3.40 -5.28 2.21
C TYR A 75 -2.52 -5.73 3.36
N LYS A 76 -1.23 -5.57 3.16
CA LYS A 76 -0.19 -5.86 4.15
C LYS A 76 0.75 -4.67 4.25
N ILE A 77 1.27 -4.45 5.46
CA ILE A 77 2.36 -3.50 5.68
C ILE A 77 3.56 -4.30 6.12
N ALA A 78 4.67 -4.17 5.39
CA ALA A 78 5.92 -4.82 5.74
C ALA A 78 6.92 -3.79 6.27
N SER A 79 7.64 -4.16 7.31
CA SER A 79 8.79 -3.40 7.80
C SER A 79 10.04 -3.94 7.12
N VAL A 80 10.79 -3.06 6.45
CA VAL A 80 12.03 -3.46 5.80
C VAL A 80 13.08 -3.87 6.85
N ALA A 81 13.18 -3.09 7.91
CA ALA A 81 14.14 -3.37 8.99
C ALA A 81 13.88 -4.72 9.66
N ARG A 82 12.62 -5.05 9.90
CA ARG A 82 12.25 -6.32 10.54
C ARG A 82 12.13 -7.47 9.55
N ARG A 83 12.13 -7.17 8.25
CA ARG A 83 12.00 -8.11 7.15
C ARG A 83 10.74 -8.96 7.27
N GLY A 84 9.65 -8.34 7.66
CA GLY A 84 8.40 -9.06 7.90
C GLY A 84 7.17 -8.17 7.89
N VAL A 85 6.01 -8.83 7.86
CA VAL A 85 4.70 -8.17 7.90
C VAL A 85 4.42 -7.71 9.33
N ILE A 86 4.07 -6.44 9.48
CA ILE A 86 3.73 -5.87 10.79
C ILE A 86 2.22 -5.64 10.93
N HIS A 87 1.48 -5.67 9.83
CA HIS A 87 0.03 -5.47 9.87
C HIS A 87 -0.62 -6.02 8.59
N LYS A 88 -1.81 -6.59 8.76
CA LYS A 88 -2.68 -6.99 7.65
C LYS A 88 -4.04 -6.38 7.88
N GLY A 89 -4.67 -5.90 6.81
CA GLY A 89 -6.02 -5.38 6.86
C GLY A 89 -6.84 -5.85 5.69
N GLN A 90 -8.16 -5.78 5.85
CA GLN A 90 -9.09 -6.15 4.80
C GLN A 90 -10.37 -5.35 4.98
N PHE A 91 -10.97 -4.92 3.87
CA PHE A 91 -12.28 -4.29 3.90
C PHE A 91 -13.03 -4.54 2.60
N THR A 92 -14.35 -4.37 2.65
CA THR A 92 -15.20 -4.49 1.47
C THR A 92 -15.86 -3.16 1.16
N SER A 93 -16.14 -2.94 -0.12
CA SER A 93 -16.74 -1.70 -0.61
C SER A 93 -17.79 -2.03 -1.64
N SER A 94 -18.80 -1.16 -1.77
CA SER A 94 -19.95 -1.35 -2.67
C SER A 94 -19.88 -0.43 -3.90
N GLY A 95 -18.70 -0.10 -4.37
CA GLY A 95 -18.49 0.75 -5.52
C GLY A 95 -17.29 1.65 -5.33
N GLU A 96 -16.95 2.42 -6.36
CA GLU A 96 -15.72 3.20 -6.33
C GLU A 96 -15.74 4.31 -5.29
N ARG A 97 -16.87 5.01 -5.12
CA ARG A 97 -16.96 6.08 -4.13
C ARG A 97 -16.81 5.53 -2.71
N ASP A 98 -17.44 4.39 -2.44
CA ASP A 98 -17.32 3.73 -1.14
C ASP A 98 -15.90 3.20 -0.94
N LEU A 99 -15.27 2.71 -2.00
CA LEU A 99 -13.87 2.27 -1.96
C LEU A 99 -12.95 3.42 -1.56
N ILE A 100 -13.10 4.58 -2.17
CA ILE A 100 -12.29 5.76 -1.84
C ILE A 100 -12.46 6.13 -0.36
N HIS A 101 -13.69 6.13 0.12
CA HIS A 101 -13.98 6.41 1.53
C HIS A 101 -13.28 5.44 2.47
N HIS A 102 -13.30 4.14 2.16
CA HIS A 102 -12.64 3.13 2.97
C HIS A 102 -11.11 3.25 2.91
N VAL A 103 -10.56 3.63 1.75
CA VAL A 103 -9.11 3.86 1.63
C VAL A 103 -8.67 5.06 2.45
N GLU A 104 -9.50 6.09 2.54
CA GLU A 104 -9.20 7.22 3.41
C GLU A 104 -9.11 6.81 4.88
N LYS A 105 -10.01 5.92 5.31
CA LYS A 105 -9.92 5.33 6.66
C LYS A 105 -8.70 4.42 6.81
N MET A 106 -8.38 3.65 5.77
CA MET A 106 -7.19 2.82 5.74
C MET A 106 -5.93 3.66 5.95
N SER A 107 -5.86 4.85 5.37
CA SER A 107 -4.69 5.71 5.52
C SER A 107 -4.45 6.07 6.99
N ASP A 108 -5.50 6.31 7.76
CA ASP A 108 -5.38 6.58 9.19
C ASP A 108 -4.81 5.38 9.95
N SER A 109 -5.28 4.18 9.61
CA SER A 109 -4.78 2.94 10.20
C SER A 109 -3.31 2.69 9.85
N VAL A 110 -2.94 2.93 8.59
CA VAL A 110 -1.56 2.79 8.12
C VAL A 110 -0.64 3.72 8.90
N ILE A 111 -1.02 4.98 9.03
CA ILE A 111 -0.24 5.97 9.76
C ILE A 111 -0.02 5.52 11.20
N ASP A 112 -1.09 5.08 11.86
CA ASP A 112 -1.04 4.65 13.25
C ASP A 112 -0.12 3.43 13.43
N VAL A 113 -0.27 2.42 12.58
CA VAL A 113 0.55 1.21 12.63
C VAL A 113 2.03 1.52 12.44
N ILE A 114 2.36 2.31 11.42
CA ILE A 114 3.76 2.62 11.11
C ILE A 114 4.38 3.46 12.22
N ARG A 115 3.67 4.44 12.76
CA ARG A 115 4.18 5.26 13.86
C ARG A 115 4.49 4.43 15.10
N ARG A 116 3.64 3.45 15.42
CA ARG A 116 3.87 2.57 16.56
C ARG A 116 5.03 1.62 16.33
N SER A 117 5.23 1.18 15.09
CA SER A 117 6.30 0.24 14.72
C SER A 117 7.65 0.92 14.51
N GLY A 118 7.66 2.19 14.17
CA GLY A 118 8.86 2.93 13.84
C GLY A 118 9.73 3.32 15.03
N ARG A 119 9.44 2.80 16.20
CA ARG A 119 10.17 3.13 17.41
C ARG A 119 11.24 2.12 17.76
#